data_d961d037705755455365b74b1e85d8a2
#
_entry.id   d961d037705755455365b74b1e85d8a2
#
_cell.length_a   1.000
_cell.length_b   1.000
_cell.length_c   1.000
_cell.angle_alpha   90.00
_cell.angle_beta   90.00
_cell.angle_gamma   90.00
#
_symmetry.space_group_name_H-M   'P 1'
#
loop_
_entity.id
_entity.type
_entity.pdbx_description
1 polymer ?
#
loop_
_entity_poly.entity_id
_entity_poly.type
_entity_poly.pdbx_seq_one_letter_code
_entity_poly.pdbx_strand_id
1 'polypeptide(L)'
;VLIKAPGADGVKVENQTGVRTDWRGYAVLPYATEYRENRVALDTNTLANNVDLDDAVVSIVPTHGAIARAEFKASVGMKLLMTLTHNGKPVPFGAIASAVDSQASSIVADNGQVYLSGMPLAGKVRAKWGEGPNASCEASYSLPPENQNQTLSQLSTECR
;
A
#
# COMPACT_ATOMS: atom_id res chain seq x y z
N VAL A 1 -15.16 9.37 -17.36
CA VAL A 1 -14.47 8.33 -16.58
C VAL A 1 -14.55 8.68 -15.11
N LEU A 2 -15.03 7.76 -14.30
CA LEU A 2 -15.04 7.90 -12.85
C LEU A 2 -13.78 7.27 -12.28
N ILE A 3 -13.00 8.06 -11.53
CA ILE A 3 -11.84 7.57 -10.79
C ILE A 3 -12.28 7.22 -9.38
N LYS A 4 -11.92 6.03 -8.93
CA LYS A 4 -12.25 5.53 -7.58
C LYS A 4 -10.97 5.07 -6.89
N ALA A 5 -10.55 5.80 -5.87
CA ALA A 5 -9.38 5.50 -5.05
C ALA A 5 -9.69 5.75 -3.57
N PRO A 6 -10.54 4.91 -2.94
CA PRO A 6 -10.94 5.13 -1.55
C PRO A 6 -9.74 5.23 -0.62
N GLY A 7 -9.73 6.22 0.24
CA GLY A 7 -8.62 6.53 1.15
C GLY A 7 -7.59 7.50 0.60
N ALA A 8 -7.60 7.78 -0.70
CA ALA A 8 -6.67 8.72 -1.35
C ALA A 8 -7.36 10.07 -1.61
N ASP A 9 -7.46 10.90 -0.56
CA ASP A 9 -8.07 12.22 -0.63
C ASP A 9 -7.09 13.25 -1.22
N GLY A 10 -7.60 14.14 -2.08
CA GLY A 10 -6.85 15.29 -2.58
C GLY A 10 -5.70 14.95 -3.53
N VAL A 11 -5.67 13.74 -4.09
CA VAL A 11 -4.61 13.28 -5.00
C VAL A 11 -4.85 13.84 -6.40
N LYS A 12 -3.80 14.41 -7.00
CA LYS A 12 -3.88 14.91 -8.38
C LYS A 12 -3.90 13.78 -9.39
N VAL A 13 -4.67 13.99 -10.46
CA VAL A 13 -4.64 13.15 -11.65
C VAL A 13 -3.56 13.69 -12.59
N GLU A 14 -2.63 12.86 -13.04
CA GLU A 14 -1.57 13.27 -13.95
C GLU A 14 -2.14 13.76 -15.28
N ASN A 15 -1.51 14.79 -15.84
CA ASN A 15 -1.86 15.41 -17.13
C ASN A 15 -3.26 16.05 -17.16
N GLN A 16 -3.87 16.27 -16.00
CA GLN A 16 -5.17 16.92 -15.87
C GLN A 16 -5.08 18.07 -14.89
N THR A 17 -5.12 19.28 -15.38
CA THR A 17 -5.06 20.48 -14.54
C THR A 17 -6.34 20.63 -13.72
N GLY A 18 -6.18 20.73 -12.41
CA GLY A 18 -7.30 20.99 -11.51
C GLY A 18 -8.14 19.77 -11.15
N VAL A 19 -7.80 18.58 -11.65
CA VAL A 19 -8.53 17.36 -11.30
C VAL A 19 -7.88 16.69 -10.11
N ARG A 20 -8.63 16.55 -9.02
CA ARG A 20 -8.19 15.90 -7.78
C ARG A 20 -9.28 15.00 -7.23
N THR A 21 -8.90 13.98 -6.49
CA THR A 21 -9.85 13.17 -5.75
C THR A 21 -10.47 13.98 -4.61
N ASP A 22 -11.75 13.69 -4.32
CA ASP A 22 -12.45 14.32 -3.20
C ASP A 22 -12.14 13.56 -1.89
N TRP A 23 -12.85 13.93 -0.80
CA TRP A 23 -12.63 13.31 0.51
C TRP A 23 -12.98 11.81 0.54
N ARG A 24 -13.76 11.32 -0.42
CA ARG A 24 -14.08 9.88 -0.56
C ARG A 24 -13.08 9.15 -1.44
N GLY A 25 -12.15 9.88 -2.08
CA GLY A 25 -11.22 9.34 -3.06
C GLY A 25 -11.77 9.25 -4.47
N TYR A 26 -12.82 10.01 -4.79
CA TYR A 26 -13.44 10.00 -6.13
C TYR A 26 -13.07 11.25 -6.92
N ALA A 27 -12.93 11.08 -8.22
CA ALA A 27 -12.76 12.17 -9.17
C ALA A 27 -13.43 11.81 -10.49
N VAL A 28 -13.81 12.83 -11.25
CA VAL A 28 -14.35 12.64 -12.59
C VAL A 28 -13.34 13.16 -13.60
N LEU A 29 -12.95 12.29 -14.53
CA LEU A 29 -12.13 12.67 -15.67
C LEU A 29 -13.05 13.07 -16.81
N PRO A 30 -13.10 14.36 -17.21
CA PRO A 30 -14.12 14.83 -18.15
C PRO A 30 -13.95 14.35 -19.57
N TYR A 31 -12.73 13.98 -19.97
CA TYR A 31 -12.44 13.58 -21.34
C TYR A 31 -11.73 12.24 -21.38
N ALA A 32 -12.27 11.32 -22.17
CA ALA A 32 -11.63 10.03 -22.49
C ALA A 32 -11.97 9.68 -23.94
N THR A 33 -11.04 9.02 -24.64
CA THR A 33 -11.25 8.59 -26.02
C THR A 33 -12.00 7.26 -26.02
N GLU A 34 -13.18 7.25 -26.64
CA GLU A 34 -14.00 6.02 -26.73
C GLU A 34 -13.30 4.94 -27.55
N TYR A 35 -13.51 3.68 -27.16
CA TYR A 35 -13.00 2.49 -27.84
C TYR A 35 -11.48 2.45 -27.99
N ARG A 36 -10.76 3.26 -27.21
CA ARG A 36 -9.31 3.27 -27.16
C ARG A 36 -8.82 3.13 -25.74
N GLU A 37 -7.62 2.61 -25.59
CA GLU A 37 -6.97 2.53 -24.30
C GLU A 37 -6.63 3.93 -23.80
N ASN A 38 -7.12 4.27 -22.61
CA ASN A 38 -6.81 5.52 -21.94
C ASN A 38 -5.99 5.21 -20.69
N ARG A 39 -4.83 5.85 -20.57
CA ARG A 39 -3.99 5.75 -19.39
C ARG A 39 -4.48 6.77 -18.34
N VAL A 40 -4.89 6.27 -17.20
CA VAL A 40 -5.27 7.11 -16.05
C VAL A 40 -4.23 6.91 -14.96
N ALA A 41 -3.58 8.00 -14.55
CA ALA A 41 -2.54 7.94 -13.55
C ALA A 41 -2.79 8.96 -12.44
N LEU A 42 -2.49 8.58 -11.21
CA LEU A 42 -2.53 9.47 -10.06
C LEU A 42 -1.11 9.92 -9.73
N ASP A 43 -0.96 11.20 -9.37
CA ASP A 43 0.34 11.76 -8.99
C ASP A 43 0.67 11.34 -7.56
N THR A 44 1.60 10.38 -7.42
CA THR A 44 1.99 9.82 -6.14
C THR A 44 2.66 10.85 -5.21
N ASN A 45 3.20 11.93 -5.75
CA ASN A 45 3.79 13.00 -4.95
C ASN A 45 2.75 13.81 -4.17
N THR A 46 1.47 13.68 -4.54
CA THR A 46 0.37 14.39 -3.85
C THR A 46 -0.37 13.51 -2.84
N LEU A 47 0.05 12.24 -2.69
CA LEU A 47 -0.49 11.35 -1.66
C LEU A 47 -0.09 11.83 -0.25
N ALA A 48 -0.99 11.67 0.71
CA ALA A 48 -0.65 11.86 2.12
C ALA A 48 0.40 10.83 2.56
N ASN A 49 1.18 11.15 3.60
CA ASN A 49 2.27 10.29 4.05
C ASN A 49 1.82 8.89 4.52
N ASN A 50 0.57 8.77 4.94
CA ASN A 50 -0.01 7.52 5.43
C ASN A 50 -0.81 6.77 4.38
N VAL A 51 -0.72 7.16 3.11
CA VAL A 51 -1.46 6.52 2.00
C VAL A 51 -0.48 5.96 0.99
N ASP A 52 -0.71 4.73 0.55
CA ASP A 52 0.05 4.08 -0.50
C ASP A 52 -0.90 3.50 -1.54
N LEU A 53 -0.49 3.49 -2.80
CA LEU A 53 -1.25 2.90 -3.90
C LEU A 53 -0.55 1.63 -4.38
N ASP A 54 -1.33 0.56 -4.61
CA ASP A 54 -0.79 -0.68 -5.18
C ASP A 54 -0.26 -0.42 -6.60
N ASP A 55 -1.08 0.26 -7.43
CA ASP A 55 -0.70 0.73 -8.75
C ASP A 55 -1.16 2.17 -8.92
N ALA A 56 -0.28 3.04 -9.38
CA ALA A 56 -0.61 4.44 -9.63
C ALA A 56 -1.13 4.69 -11.06
N VAL A 57 -1.11 3.68 -11.92
CA VAL A 57 -1.52 3.77 -13.31
C VAL A 57 -2.51 2.66 -13.63
N VAL A 58 -3.64 3.03 -14.24
CA VAL A 58 -4.67 2.10 -14.71
C VAL A 58 -5.01 2.45 -16.15
N SER A 59 -5.12 1.46 -17.02
CA SER A 59 -5.58 1.64 -18.40
C SER A 59 -7.01 1.16 -18.54
N ILE A 60 -7.84 1.95 -19.21
CA ILE A 60 -9.25 1.65 -19.44
C ILE A 60 -9.62 1.88 -20.89
N VAL A 61 -10.63 1.15 -21.37
CA VAL A 61 -11.22 1.34 -22.71
C VAL A 61 -12.69 1.69 -22.54
N PRO A 62 -13.05 3.01 -22.58
CA PRO A 62 -14.46 3.38 -22.46
C PRO A 62 -15.23 3.05 -23.71
N THR A 63 -16.51 2.69 -23.54
CA THR A 63 -17.46 2.49 -24.64
C THR A 63 -18.46 3.63 -24.69
N HIS A 64 -19.05 3.86 -25.88
CA HIS A 64 -20.02 4.95 -26.07
C HIS A 64 -21.24 4.74 -25.15
N GLY A 65 -21.60 5.80 -24.41
CA GLY A 65 -22.74 5.79 -23.50
C GLY A 65 -22.54 5.03 -22.19
N ALA A 66 -21.38 4.42 -21.98
CA ALA A 66 -21.06 3.72 -20.74
C ALA A 66 -20.18 4.58 -19.84
N ILE A 67 -20.37 4.45 -18.51
CA ILE A 67 -19.48 5.06 -17.53
C ILE A 67 -18.34 4.11 -17.28
N ALA A 68 -17.12 4.48 -17.70
CA ALA A 68 -15.92 3.72 -17.39
C ALA A 68 -15.40 4.10 -16.01
N ARG A 69 -14.88 3.10 -15.28
CA ARG A 69 -14.37 3.28 -13.93
C ARG A 69 -12.90 2.86 -13.87
N ALA A 70 -12.06 3.78 -13.41
CA ALA A 70 -10.66 3.49 -13.09
C ALA A 70 -10.54 3.32 -11.59
N GLU A 71 -10.29 2.09 -11.13
CA GLU A 71 -10.17 1.77 -9.72
C GLU A 71 -8.71 1.66 -9.31
N PHE A 72 -8.36 2.34 -8.22
CA PHE A 72 -7.05 2.29 -7.59
C PHE A 72 -7.22 1.76 -6.19
N LYS A 73 -6.37 0.81 -5.80
CA LYS A 73 -6.37 0.27 -4.44
C LYS A 73 -5.40 1.08 -3.60
N ALA A 74 -5.90 1.71 -2.55
CA ALA A 74 -5.12 2.49 -1.62
C ALA A 74 -5.08 1.82 -0.26
N SER A 75 -3.90 1.81 0.36
CA SER A 75 -3.71 1.38 1.74
C SER A 75 -3.50 2.62 2.61
N VAL A 76 -4.30 2.77 3.65
CA VAL A 76 -4.22 3.89 4.58
C VAL A 76 -3.65 3.40 5.90
N GLY A 77 -2.60 4.07 6.39
CA GLY A 77 -1.93 3.71 7.63
C GLY A 77 -0.43 3.92 7.53
N MET A 78 0.30 3.35 8.49
CA MET A 78 1.75 3.50 8.54
C MET A 78 2.43 2.71 7.43
N LYS A 79 3.52 3.27 6.87
CA LYS A 79 4.43 2.56 5.97
C LYS A 79 5.63 2.12 6.80
N LEU A 80 5.84 0.81 6.90
CA LEU A 80 6.88 0.23 7.74
C LEU A 80 7.90 -0.53 6.91
N LEU A 81 9.18 -0.24 7.13
CA LEU A 81 10.28 -1.09 6.70
C LEU A 81 10.81 -1.80 7.93
N MET A 82 10.48 -3.08 8.08
CA MET A 82 10.84 -3.88 9.24
C MET A 82 12.03 -4.77 8.92
N THR A 83 12.95 -4.89 9.87
CA THR A 83 13.98 -5.92 9.83
C THR A 83 13.61 -6.96 10.86
N LEU A 84 13.30 -8.17 10.39
CA LEU A 84 12.86 -9.28 11.24
C LEU A 84 14.00 -10.25 11.46
N THR A 85 14.27 -10.54 12.73
CA THR A 85 15.26 -11.55 13.11
C THR A 85 14.60 -12.68 13.90
N HIS A 86 15.08 -13.90 13.70
CA HIS A 86 14.59 -15.09 14.40
C HIS A 86 15.80 -15.89 14.89
N ASN A 87 15.88 -16.11 16.19
CA ASN A 87 17.01 -16.80 16.83
C ASN A 87 18.37 -16.16 16.49
N GLY A 88 18.41 -14.82 16.43
CA GLY A 88 19.62 -14.06 16.13
C GLY A 88 20.03 -14.01 14.67
N LYS A 89 19.23 -14.57 13.78
CA LYS A 89 19.48 -14.56 12.33
C LYS A 89 18.34 -13.86 11.59
N PRO A 90 18.59 -13.26 10.42
CA PRO A 90 17.51 -12.70 9.62
C PRO A 90 16.45 -13.74 9.24
N VAL A 91 15.19 -13.35 9.20
CA VAL A 91 14.13 -14.20 8.66
C VAL A 91 14.47 -14.53 7.20
N PRO A 92 14.28 -15.78 6.74
CA PRO A 92 14.72 -16.19 5.40
C PRO A 92 14.10 -15.36 4.28
N PHE A 93 14.91 -15.11 3.25
CA PHE A 93 14.46 -14.50 2.01
C PHE A 93 13.30 -15.29 1.42
N GLY A 94 12.29 -14.58 0.94
CA GLY A 94 11.11 -15.20 0.32
C GLY A 94 10.02 -15.59 1.31
N ALA A 95 10.25 -15.44 2.62
CA ALA A 95 9.20 -15.63 3.61
C ALA A 95 8.06 -14.63 3.38
N ILE A 96 6.85 -15.03 3.74
CA ILE A 96 5.69 -14.15 3.62
C ILE A 96 5.40 -13.57 5.01
N ALA A 97 5.49 -12.25 5.11
CA ALA A 97 5.12 -11.52 6.32
C ALA A 97 3.73 -10.93 6.16
N SER A 98 2.88 -11.13 7.14
CA SER A 98 1.51 -10.63 7.12
C SER A 98 1.12 -10.04 8.48
N ALA A 99 0.32 -8.97 8.43
CA ALA A 99 -0.22 -8.37 9.65
C ALA A 99 -1.33 -9.26 10.20
N VAL A 100 -1.30 -9.49 11.52
CA VAL A 100 -2.27 -10.38 12.17
C VAL A 100 -3.68 -9.74 12.16
N ASP A 101 -3.75 -8.41 12.33
CA ASP A 101 -5.02 -7.70 12.49
C ASP A 101 -5.46 -6.96 11.20
N SER A 102 -4.76 -7.14 10.10
CA SER A 102 -5.12 -6.49 8.83
C SER A 102 -4.75 -7.42 7.66
N GLN A 103 -5.03 -6.96 6.44
CA GLN A 103 -4.72 -7.74 5.24
C GLN A 103 -3.37 -7.39 4.62
N ALA A 104 -2.59 -6.55 5.29
CA ALA A 104 -1.27 -6.18 4.78
C ALA A 104 -0.35 -7.39 4.77
N SER A 105 0.31 -7.64 3.65
CA SER A 105 1.28 -8.72 3.52
C SER A 105 2.33 -8.35 2.48
N SER A 106 3.52 -8.95 2.62
CA SER A 106 4.63 -8.73 1.69
C SER A 106 5.64 -9.87 1.81
N ILE A 107 6.56 -9.93 0.86
CA ILE A 107 7.63 -10.92 0.84
C ILE A 107 8.86 -10.34 1.54
N VAL A 108 9.48 -11.13 2.40
CA VAL A 108 10.72 -10.76 3.09
C VAL A 108 11.87 -10.76 2.09
N ALA A 109 12.57 -9.64 2.02
CA ALA A 109 13.73 -9.44 1.16
C ALA A 109 15.03 -9.85 1.87
N ASP A 110 16.18 -9.48 1.33
CA ASP A 110 17.48 -9.79 1.93
C ASP A 110 17.59 -9.22 3.34
N ASN A 111 18.35 -9.92 4.19
CA ASN A 111 18.64 -9.52 5.58
C ASN A 111 17.39 -9.39 6.47
N GLY A 112 16.30 -10.08 6.12
CA GLY A 112 15.08 -10.06 6.92
C GLY A 112 14.25 -8.81 6.77
N GLN A 113 14.49 -7.97 5.77
CA GLN A 113 13.75 -6.73 5.54
C GLN A 113 12.44 -7.00 4.84
N VAL A 114 11.38 -6.35 5.32
CA VAL A 114 10.05 -6.41 4.70
C VAL A 114 9.37 -5.05 4.78
N TYR A 115 8.74 -4.65 3.68
CA TYR A 115 7.96 -3.44 3.59
C TYR A 115 6.47 -3.76 3.74
N LEU A 116 5.82 -3.10 4.68
CA LEU A 116 4.37 -3.24 4.92
C LEU A 116 3.72 -1.86 4.96
N SER A 117 2.63 -1.69 4.25
CA SER A 117 1.84 -0.45 4.25
C SER A 117 0.46 -0.68 4.87
N GLY A 118 -0.20 0.42 5.27
CA GLY A 118 -1.52 0.33 5.89
C GLY A 118 -1.49 -0.22 7.30
N MET A 119 -0.38 -0.07 8.01
CA MET A 119 -0.20 -0.65 9.33
C MET A 119 -0.62 0.30 10.45
N PRO A 120 -1.16 -0.21 11.57
CA PRO A 120 -1.41 0.60 12.76
C PRO A 120 -0.09 0.96 13.48
N LEU A 121 -0.16 1.90 14.43
CA LEU A 121 1.01 2.28 15.24
C LEU A 121 1.56 1.13 16.08
N ALA A 122 0.71 0.20 16.48
CA ALA A 122 1.12 -0.99 17.23
C ALA A 122 0.39 -2.19 16.69
N GLY A 123 1.04 -3.34 16.66
CA GLY A 123 0.43 -4.57 16.16
C GLY A 123 1.40 -5.72 16.12
N LYS A 124 1.00 -6.77 15.41
CA LYS A 124 1.78 -7.99 15.25
C LYS A 124 1.93 -8.36 13.79
N VAL A 125 3.07 -8.90 13.45
CA VAL A 125 3.39 -9.40 12.11
C VAL A 125 3.82 -10.86 12.24
N ARG A 126 3.28 -11.71 11.38
CA ARG A 126 3.65 -13.12 11.30
C ARG A 126 4.44 -13.35 10.02
N ALA A 127 5.60 -13.99 10.15
CA ALA A 127 6.40 -14.39 8.99
C ALA A 127 6.37 -15.93 8.88
N LYS A 128 6.19 -16.42 7.65
CA LYS A 128 6.13 -17.85 7.37
C LYS A 128 7.03 -18.16 6.17
N TRP A 129 7.94 -19.15 6.34
CA TRP A 129 8.86 -19.53 5.26
C TRP A 129 8.79 -21.00 4.89
N GLY A 130 7.80 -21.71 5.39
CA GLY A 130 7.58 -23.11 5.07
C GLY A 130 6.35 -23.63 5.75
N GLU A 131 6.19 -24.95 5.72
CA GLU A 131 5.08 -25.61 6.41
C GLU A 131 5.58 -26.19 7.72
N GLY A 132 4.72 -26.22 8.73
CA GLY A 132 5.04 -26.74 10.04
C GLY A 132 5.31 -25.65 11.07
N PRO A 133 5.32 -26.05 12.38
CA PRO A 133 5.38 -25.07 13.47
C PRO A 133 6.71 -24.34 13.60
N ASN A 134 7.80 -24.93 13.06
CA ASN A 134 9.14 -24.33 13.15
C ASN A 134 9.46 -23.42 11.93
N ALA A 135 8.53 -23.28 10.99
CA ALA A 135 8.73 -22.50 9.77
C ALA A 135 7.95 -21.18 9.81
N SER A 136 7.66 -20.67 10.99
CA SER A 136 6.97 -19.39 11.17
C SER A 136 7.39 -18.75 12.50
N CYS A 137 7.19 -17.43 12.55
CA CYS A 137 7.42 -16.66 13.78
C CYS A 137 6.47 -15.48 13.84
N GLU A 138 6.35 -14.85 14.99
CA GLU A 138 5.50 -13.69 15.21
C GLU A 138 6.30 -12.58 15.89
N ALA A 139 6.19 -11.36 15.37
CA ALA A 139 6.83 -10.17 15.90
C ALA A 139 5.80 -9.15 16.33
N SER A 140 6.02 -8.52 17.47
CA SER A 140 5.21 -7.40 17.94
C SER A 140 5.98 -6.12 17.78
N TYR A 141 5.27 -5.03 17.45
CA TYR A 141 5.88 -3.71 17.34
C TYR A 141 4.96 -2.65 17.95
N SER A 142 5.58 -1.55 18.38
CA SER A 142 4.85 -0.39 18.86
C SER A 142 5.66 0.86 18.51
N LEU A 143 5.02 1.83 17.86
CA LEU A 143 5.65 3.06 17.41
C LEU A 143 5.07 4.26 18.18
N PRO A 144 5.88 5.33 18.39
CA PRO A 144 5.37 6.57 18.97
C PRO A 144 4.33 7.22 18.04
N PRO A 145 3.35 7.96 18.57
CA PRO A 145 2.35 8.67 17.75
C PRO A 145 2.94 9.63 16.73
N GLU A 146 4.12 10.17 16.99
CA GLU A 146 4.83 11.09 16.07
C GLU A 146 5.14 10.43 14.72
N ASN A 147 5.26 9.10 14.68
CA ASN A 147 5.57 8.37 13.45
C ASN A 147 4.44 8.43 12.42
N GLN A 148 3.23 8.81 12.80
CA GLN A 148 2.12 9.00 11.86
C GLN A 148 2.40 10.05 10.79
N ASN A 149 3.28 11.00 11.08
CA ASN A 149 3.64 12.08 10.15
C ASN A 149 4.87 11.75 9.32
N GLN A 150 5.46 10.58 9.49
CA GLN A 150 6.64 10.17 8.73
C GLN A 150 6.23 9.44 7.46
N THR A 151 6.97 9.68 6.37
CA THR A 151 6.73 9.00 5.09
C THR A 151 7.00 7.49 5.21
N LEU A 152 8.02 7.11 5.97
CA LEU A 152 8.42 5.72 6.17
C LEU A 152 9.00 5.58 7.58
N SER A 153 8.55 4.57 8.30
CA SER A 153 9.10 4.22 9.61
C SER A 153 9.93 2.95 9.48
N GLN A 154 11.15 3.00 10.00
CA GLN A 154 12.06 1.86 10.01
C GLN A 154 12.18 1.32 11.43
N LEU A 155 12.12 0.00 11.57
CA LEU A 155 12.29 -0.65 12.86
C LEU A 155 12.86 -2.04 12.68
N SER A 156 13.54 -2.51 13.75
CA SER A 156 14.02 -3.87 13.83
C SER A 156 13.34 -4.54 15.01
N THR A 157 12.89 -5.77 14.82
CA THR A 157 12.21 -6.50 15.88
C THR A 157 12.53 -7.99 15.79
N GLU A 158 12.52 -8.65 16.93
CA GLU A 158 12.71 -10.10 16.98
C GLU A 158 11.39 -10.81 16.74
N CYS A 159 11.42 -11.77 15.83
CA CYS A 159 10.29 -12.61 15.46
C CYS A 159 10.43 -13.95 16.20
N ARG A 160 9.49 -14.27 17.04
CA ARG A 160 9.54 -15.45 17.91
C ARG A 160 8.54 -16.52 17.55
#